data_6f011b896289bd1245f5a43877875af3
#
_entry.id   6f011b896289bd1245f5a43877875af3
#
_cell.length_a   1.000
_cell.length_b   1.000
_cell.length_c   1.000
_cell.angle_alpha   90.00
_cell.angle_beta   90.00
_cell.angle_gamma   90.00
#
_symmetry.space_group_name_H-M   'P 1'
#
loop_
_entity.id
_entity.type
_entity.pdbx_description
1 polymer ?
#
loop_
_entity_poly.entity_id
_entity_poly.type
_entity_poly.pdbx_seq_one_letter_code
_entity_poly.pdbx_strand_id
1 'polypeptide(L)'
;KNKKNARNIAETYLEKVGMKNRLMHYPQQLSGGEQQRVAIARAFACEADVLFCDEPTGNLDSRNSELIANLIFDTFMESSSALVIVTHDISLANRCDQKIELVDGKVL
;
A
#
# COMPACT_ATOMS: atom_id res chain seq x y z
N LYS A 1 20.00 6.82 -7.40
CA LYS A 1 19.58 7.99 -6.61
C LYS A 1 20.56 8.23 -5.47
N ASN A 2 20.85 9.47 -5.14
CA ASN A 2 21.68 9.77 -3.98
C ASN A 2 20.82 9.67 -2.70
N LYS A 3 21.48 9.66 -1.54
CA LYS A 3 20.82 9.52 -0.25
C LYS A 3 19.80 10.62 0.03
N LYS A 4 20.10 11.85 -0.40
CA LYS A 4 19.22 13.00 -0.17
C LYS A 4 17.90 12.84 -0.90
N ASN A 5 17.95 12.43 -2.17
CA ASN A 5 16.72 12.20 -2.96
C ASN A 5 15.90 11.04 -2.39
N ALA A 6 16.55 9.95 -1.99
CA ALA A 6 15.87 8.80 -1.42
C ALA A 6 15.13 9.19 -0.12
N ARG A 7 15.79 9.99 0.73
CA ARG A 7 15.18 10.48 1.97
C ARG A 7 13.97 11.38 1.68
N ASN A 8 14.11 12.30 0.74
CA ASN A 8 13.03 13.22 0.38
C ASN A 8 11.81 12.46 -0.17
N ILE A 9 12.04 11.45 -0.99
CA ILE A 9 11.00 10.61 -1.54
C ILE A 9 10.28 9.86 -0.42
N ALA A 10 11.04 9.25 0.50
CA ALA A 10 10.48 8.53 1.63
C ALA A 10 9.62 9.44 2.51
N GLU A 11 10.12 10.63 2.82
CA GLU A 11 9.37 11.62 3.62
C GLU A 11 8.09 12.04 2.93
N THR A 12 8.12 12.24 1.61
CA THR A 12 6.95 12.61 0.82
C THR A 12 5.87 11.54 0.94
N TYR A 13 6.23 10.27 0.75
CA TYR A 13 5.25 9.19 0.83
C TYR A 13 4.74 8.95 2.25
N LEU A 14 5.61 9.10 3.26
CA LEU A 14 5.17 9.00 4.65
C LEU A 14 4.18 10.11 4.99
N GLU A 15 4.40 11.31 4.46
CA GLU A 15 3.46 12.41 4.62
C GLU A 15 2.11 12.10 3.95
N LYS A 16 2.12 11.54 2.74
CA LYS A 16 0.91 11.15 2.01
C LYS A 16 0.07 10.15 2.79
N VAL A 17 0.71 9.23 3.51
CA VAL A 17 -0.01 8.23 4.31
C VAL A 17 -0.28 8.68 5.75
N GLY A 18 0.05 9.93 6.08
CA GLY A 18 -0.21 10.49 7.40
C GLY A 18 0.76 10.04 8.48
N MET A 19 1.95 9.59 8.09
CA MET A 19 2.91 9.00 9.04
C MET A 19 4.20 9.82 9.20
N LYS A 20 4.21 11.06 8.74
CA LYS A 20 5.41 11.90 8.82
C LYS A 20 5.95 12.01 10.24
N ASN A 21 5.06 12.13 11.22
CA ASN A 21 5.45 12.27 12.62
C ASN A 21 5.97 10.97 13.24
N ARG A 22 5.90 9.86 12.50
CA ARG A 22 6.34 8.55 12.97
C ARG A 22 7.65 8.08 12.34
N LEU A 23 8.33 8.98 11.61
CA LEU A 23 9.58 8.65 10.91
C LEU A 23 10.62 7.98 11.79
N MET A 24 10.74 8.42 13.03
CA MET A 24 11.75 7.94 13.96
C MET A 24 11.30 6.78 14.84
N HIS A 25 10.06 6.29 14.65
CA HIS A 25 9.56 5.16 15.42
C HIS A 25 9.95 3.84 14.76
N TYR A 26 10.29 2.86 15.58
CA TYR A 26 10.52 1.51 15.12
C TYR A 26 9.17 0.83 14.80
N PRO A 27 9.14 -0.11 13.84
CA PRO A 27 7.88 -0.76 13.46
C PRO A 27 7.10 -1.37 14.64
N GLN A 28 7.80 -1.94 15.62
CA GLN A 28 7.14 -2.54 16.79
C GLN A 28 6.47 -1.52 17.71
N GLN A 29 6.72 -0.24 17.51
CA GLN A 29 6.09 0.82 18.29
C GLN A 29 4.79 1.32 17.65
N LEU A 30 4.44 0.78 16.52
CA LEU A 30 3.30 1.24 15.73
C LEU A 30 2.13 0.28 15.86
N SER A 31 0.90 0.80 15.73
CA SER A 31 -0.29 -0.05 15.62
C SER A 31 -0.26 -0.82 14.29
N GLY A 32 -1.13 -1.83 14.16
CA GLY A 32 -1.24 -2.59 12.91
C GLY A 32 -1.56 -1.70 11.71
N GLY A 33 -2.48 -0.76 11.88
CA GLY A 33 -2.83 0.20 10.82
C GLY A 33 -1.67 1.13 10.47
N GLU A 34 -0.94 1.59 11.49
CA GLU A 34 0.23 2.43 11.27
C GLU A 34 1.35 1.67 10.57
N GLN A 35 1.58 0.40 10.95
CA GLN A 35 2.56 -0.46 10.28
C GLN A 35 2.20 -0.63 8.80
N GLN A 36 0.93 -0.83 8.50
CA GLN A 36 0.46 -0.99 7.13
C GLN A 36 0.66 0.30 6.32
N ARG A 37 0.39 1.46 6.91
CA ARG A 37 0.62 2.75 6.26
C ARG A 37 2.08 2.97 5.93
N VAL A 38 2.98 2.62 6.85
CA VAL A 38 4.42 2.72 6.59
C VAL A 38 4.84 1.78 5.47
N ALA A 39 4.29 0.56 5.45
CA ALA A 39 4.59 -0.41 4.40
C ALA A 39 4.14 0.11 3.02
N ILE A 40 2.97 0.74 2.94
CA ILE A 40 2.48 1.35 1.70
C ILE A 40 3.41 2.47 1.26
N ALA A 41 3.81 3.34 2.18
CA ALA A 41 4.72 4.44 1.87
C ALA A 41 6.06 3.92 1.34
N ARG A 42 6.61 2.88 1.96
CA ARG A 42 7.87 2.25 1.51
C ARG A 42 7.74 1.69 0.11
N ALA A 43 6.64 0.99 -0.16
CA ALA A 43 6.43 0.38 -1.47
C ALA A 43 6.40 1.44 -2.56
N PHE A 44 5.63 2.49 -2.39
CA PHE A 44 5.53 3.55 -3.40
C PHE A 44 6.80 4.40 -3.48
N ALA A 45 7.52 4.57 -2.35
CA ALA A 45 8.75 5.34 -2.33
C ALA A 45 9.86 4.71 -3.18
N CYS A 46 9.79 3.40 -3.41
CA CYS A 46 10.74 2.73 -4.31
C CYS A 46 10.57 3.17 -5.76
N GLU A 47 9.44 3.75 -6.12
CA GLU A 47 9.11 4.19 -7.48
C GLU A 47 9.34 3.09 -8.52
N ALA A 48 9.04 1.85 -8.14
CA ALA A 48 9.15 0.71 -9.03
C ALA A 48 8.11 0.79 -10.15
N ASP A 49 8.39 0.15 -11.28
CA ASP A 49 7.45 0.11 -12.39
C ASP A 49 6.19 -0.67 -12.02
N VAL A 50 6.34 -1.74 -11.24
CA VAL A 50 5.22 -2.58 -10.80
C VAL A 50 5.34 -2.81 -9.31
N LEU A 51 4.23 -2.60 -8.61
CA LEU A 51 4.12 -2.86 -7.17
C LEU A 51 3.14 -4.01 -6.95
N PHE A 52 3.52 -4.91 -6.05
CA PHE A 52 2.66 -6.03 -5.64
C PHE A 52 2.21 -5.83 -4.20
N CYS A 53 0.91 -5.94 -3.99
CA CYS A 53 0.32 -5.94 -2.65
C CYS A 53 -0.34 -7.29 -2.41
N ASP A 54 0.12 -8.00 -1.38
CA ASP A 54 -0.43 -9.31 -1.02
C ASP A 54 -1.31 -9.15 0.22
N GLU A 55 -2.63 -9.29 0.01
CA GLU A 55 -3.64 -9.17 1.06
C GLU A 55 -3.45 -7.91 1.92
N PRO A 56 -3.44 -6.71 1.29
CA PRO A 56 -3.09 -5.48 2.03
C PRO A 56 -4.10 -5.11 3.12
N THR A 57 -5.32 -5.64 3.05
CA THR A 57 -6.36 -5.42 4.07
C THR A 57 -6.59 -6.63 4.95
N GLY A 58 -5.80 -7.69 4.80
CA GLY A 58 -5.90 -8.87 5.64
C GLY A 58 -5.62 -8.54 7.09
N ASN A 59 -6.35 -9.19 8.00
CA ASN A 59 -6.21 -9.01 9.46
C ASN A 59 -6.66 -7.64 9.98
N LEU A 60 -7.32 -6.84 9.15
CA LEU A 60 -7.87 -5.54 9.56
C LEU A 60 -9.39 -5.65 9.67
N ASP A 61 -9.98 -4.88 10.58
CA ASP A 61 -11.44 -4.77 10.64
C ASP A 61 -11.97 -4.00 9.41
N SER A 62 -13.29 -3.97 9.24
CA SER A 62 -13.92 -3.36 8.06
C SER A 62 -13.54 -1.90 7.86
N ARG A 63 -13.54 -1.14 8.96
CA ARG A 63 -13.22 0.29 8.91
C ARG A 63 -11.77 0.52 8.50
N ASN A 64 -10.84 -0.19 9.14
CA ASN A 64 -9.43 -0.05 8.82
C ASN A 64 -9.11 -0.59 7.43
N SER A 65 -9.80 -1.65 7.00
CA SER A 65 -9.65 -2.17 5.65
C SER A 65 -10.02 -1.10 4.61
N GLU A 66 -11.13 -0.40 4.82
CA GLU A 66 -11.57 0.65 3.90
C GLU A 66 -10.58 1.81 3.89
N LEU A 67 -10.10 2.23 5.06
CA LEU A 67 -9.11 3.31 5.15
C LEU A 67 -7.81 2.94 4.42
N ILE A 68 -7.34 1.72 4.59
CA ILE A 68 -6.12 1.26 3.92
C ILE A 68 -6.34 1.15 2.41
N ALA A 69 -7.49 0.63 1.98
CA ALA A 69 -7.81 0.55 0.56
C ALA A 69 -7.83 1.94 -0.08
N ASN A 70 -8.48 2.90 0.55
CA ASN A 70 -8.51 4.29 0.06
C ASN A 70 -7.11 4.85 -0.05
N LEU A 71 -6.27 4.60 0.95
CA LEU A 71 -4.91 5.10 0.97
C LEU A 71 -4.07 4.52 -0.16
N ILE A 72 -4.19 3.22 -0.42
CA ILE A 72 -3.49 2.57 -1.52
C ILE A 72 -3.86 3.21 -2.86
N PHE A 73 -5.16 3.36 -3.13
CA PHE A 73 -5.60 3.89 -4.42
C PHE A 73 -5.30 5.38 -4.55
N ASP A 74 -5.43 6.17 -3.49
CA ASP A 74 -5.07 7.58 -3.53
C ASP A 74 -3.58 7.77 -3.81
N THR A 75 -2.74 6.96 -3.17
CA THR A 75 -1.30 7.03 -3.38
C THR A 75 -0.93 6.54 -4.79
N PHE A 76 -1.58 5.46 -5.24
CA PHE A 76 -1.39 4.92 -6.58
C PHE A 76 -1.71 5.96 -7.66
N MET A 77 -2.80 6.70 -7.51
CA MET A 77 -3.22 7.69 -8.51
C MET A 77 -2.19 8.79 -8.73
N GLU A 78 -1.35 9.04 -7.74
CA GLU A 78 -0.28 10.04 -7.83
C GLU A 78 1.07 9.42 -8.21
N SER A 79 1.12 8.09 -8.36
CA SER A 79 2.34 7.37 -8.71
C SER A 79 2.40 7.06 -10.20
N SER A 80 3.59 6.66 -10.67
CA SER A 80 3.79 6.18 -12.04
C SER A 80 3.86 4.66 -12.10
N SER A 81 3.62 3.98 -10.98
CA SER A 81 3.72 2.52 -10.89
C SER A 81 2.43 1.85 -11.37
N ALA A 82 2.55 0.64 -11.91
CA ALA A 82 1.42 -0.25 -12.06
C ALA A 82 1.22 -0.97 -10.72
N LEU A 83 -0.01 -1.32 -10.41
CA LEU A 83 -0.36 -1.94 -9.13
C LEU A 83 -1.03 -3.29 -9.34
N VAL A 84 -0.49 -4.32 -8.72
CA VAL A 84 -1.08 -5.66 -8.72
C VAL A 84 -1.43 -6.01 -7.28
N ILE A 85 -2.69 -6.33 -7.05
CA ILE A 85 -3.19 -6.69 -5.72
C ILE A 85 -3.66 -8.13 -5.72
N VAL A 86 -3.18 -8.91 -4.78
CA VAL A 86 -3.66 -10.27 -4.51
C VAL A 86 -4.54 -10.19 -3.28
N THR A 87 -5.80 -10.57 -3.39
CA THR A 87 -6.73 -10.40 -2.28
C THR A 87 -7.93 -11.34 -2.36
N HIS A 88 -8.50 -11.68 -1.20
CA HIS A 88 -9.80 -12.31 -1.06
C HIS A 88 -10.91 -11.27 -0.86
N ASP A 89 -10.55 -10.01 -0.68
CA ASP A 89 -11.51 -8.93 -0.45
C ASP A 89 -12.11 -8.49 -1.78
N ILE A 90 -13.38 -8.87 -2.00
CA ILE A 90 -14.08 -8.60 -3.26
C ILE A 90 -14.24 -7.10 -3.49
N SER A 91 -14.49 -6.32 -2.42
CA SER A 91 -14.66 -4.88 -2.57
C SER A 91 -13.37 -4.20 -3.00
N LEU A 92 -12.24 -4.68 -2.52
CA LEU A 92 -10.94 -4.18 -2.94
C LEU A 92 -10.67 -4.53 -4.40
N ALA A 93 -10.93 -5.78 -4.79
CA ALA A 93 -10.75 -6.24 -6.16
C ALA A 93 -11.62 -5.46 -7.14
N ASN A 94 -12.83 -5.11 -6.75
CA ASN A 94 -13.76 -4.37 -7.60
C ASN A 94 -13.32 -2.94 -7.89
N ARG A 95 -12.38 -2.39 -7.12
CA ARG A 95 -11.84 -1.06 -7.35
C ARG A 95 -10.72 -1.05 -8.39
N CYS A 96 -10.24 -2.20 -8.80
CA CYS A 96 -9.18 -2.34 -9.80
C CYS A 96 -9.76 -2.25 -11.21
N ASP A 97 -8.93 -1.83 -12.17
CA ASP A 97 -9.34 -1.72 -13.58
C ASP A 97 -9.62 -3.09 -14.19
N GLN A 98 -8.85 -4.11 -13.78
CA GLN A 98 -8.98 -5.47 -14.26
C GLN A 98 -8.93 -6.45 -13.10
N LYS A 99 -9.68 -7.54 -13.21
CA LYS A 99 -9.70 -8.60 -12.23
C LYS A 99 -9.42 -9.94 -12.89
N ILE A 100 -8.63 -10.76 -12.21
CA ILE A 100 -8.42 -12.15 -12.58
C ILE A 100 -8.83 -12.98 -11.38
N GLU A 101 -9.73 -13.92 -11.59
CA GLU A 101 -10.21 -14.80 -10.53
C GLU A 101 -9.52 -16.15 -10.66
N LEU A 102 -8.98 -16.64 -9.52
CA LEU A 102 -8.32 -17.94 -9.49
C LEU A 102 -9.15 -18.90 -8.65
N VAL A 103 -9.37 -20.08 -9.19
CA VAL A 103 -10.04 -21.18 -8.48
C VAL A 103 -9.18 -22.41 -8.64
N ASP A 104 -8.78 -23.01 -7.51
CA ASP A 104 -7.91 -24.19 -7.48
C ASP A 104 -6.64 -23.99 -8.33
N GLY A 105 -6.07 -22.79 -8.26
CA GLY A 105 -4.84 -22.46 -8.99
C GLY A 105 -5.02 -22.19 -10.46
N LYS A 106 -6.25 -22.13 -10.94
CA LYS A 106 -6.56 -21.91 -12.36
C LYS A 106 -7.33 -20.62 -12.53
N VAL A 107 -7.05 -19.92 -13.63
CA VAL A 107 -7.78 -18.72 -14.02
C VAL A 107 -9.16 -19.12 -14.55
N LEU A 108 -10.18 -18.43 -14.03
CA LEU A 108 -11.54 -18.60 -14.52
C LEU A 108 -11.74 -17.90 -15.87
#